data_15a195bfd61d6f6fea2b5675aa2e93f9
#
_entry.id   15a195bfd61d6f6fea2b5675aa2e93f9
#
_cell.length_a   1.000
_cell.length_b   1.000
_cell.length_c   1.000
_cell.angle_alpha   90.00
_cell.angle_beta   90.00
_cell.angle_gamma   90.00
#
_symmetry.space_group_name_H-M   'P 1'
#
loop_
_entity.id
_entity.type
_entity.pdbx_description
1 polymer ?
#
loop_
_entity_poly.entity_id
_entity_poly.type
_entity_poly.pdbx_seq_one_letter_code
_entity_poly.pdbx_strand_id
1 'polypeptide(L)'
;MFAVRMVEHPLPTTERDVDGLIAWMIDTLSLVRKRGDATADQGRAGPVHRLLRDHLFGHPDRSWDAQMLADELAQMPASLNHHLARLVDTGLVGFTNEGKGWRKYYLRGGSLSNAVAHLQQHSTLVLQQRFALIEAQWRRTGEALPVELPRDEETTFTLGLVDHRPIPSDSPGSQL
;
A
#
# COMPACT_ATOMS: atom_id res chain seq x y z
N MET A 1 -9.98 -5.23 11.72
CA MET A 1 -9.71 -3.80 11.95
C MET A 1 -9.12 -3.26 10.66
N PHE A 2 -9.50 -2.08 10.19
CA PHE A 2 -8.89 -1.48 9.00
C PHE A 2 -7.77 -0.52 9.43
N ALA A 3 -6.57 -0.71 8.91
CA ALA A 3 -5.42 0.12 9.24
C ALA A 3 -4.51 0.24 8.03
N VAL A 4 -4.39 1.44 7.48
CA VAL A 4 -3.46 1.76 6.40
C VAL A 4 -2.48 2.80 6.91
N ARG A 5 -1.20 2.50 6.77
CA ARG A 5 -0.12 3.46 6.96
C ARG A 5 0.59 3.60 5.62
N MET A 6 0.59 4.79 5.09
CA MET A 6 1.32 5.10 3.86
C MET A 6 2.54 5.95 4.17
N VAL A 7 3.64 5.65 3.52
CA VAL A 7 4.86 6.44 3.54
C VAL A 7 5.17 6.79 2.10
N GLU A 8 5.32 8.07 1.82
CA GLU A 8 5.70 8.51 0.48
C GLU A 8 7.15 8.13 0.22
N HIS A 9 7.36 7.36 -0.83
CA HIS A 9 8.66 7.01 -1.36
C HIS A 9 8.74 7.51 -2.80
N PRO A 10 9.87 8.05 -3.24
CA PRO A 10 10.03 8.45 -4.63
C PRO A 10 9.77 7.25 -5.55
N LEU A 11 9.07 7.51 -6.65
CA LEU A 11 8.81 6.47 -7.64
C LEU A 11 10.15 5.94 -8.19
N PRO A 12 10.30 4.63 -8.32
CA PRO A 12 11.49 4.04 -8.93
C PRO A 12 11.54 4.44 -10.40
N THR A 13 12.41 5.40 -10.73
CA THR A 13 12.50 5.98 -12.09
C THR A 13 13.18 5.06 -13.08
N THR A 14 14.06 4.21 -12.61
CA THR A 14 14.89 3.32 -13.45
C THR A 14 14.51 1.85 -13.32
N GLU A 15 13.85 1.48 -12.26
CA GLU A 15 13.53 0.08 -11.98
C GLU A 15 12.15 -0.26 -12.51
N ARG A 16 12.12 -1.05 -13.57
CA ARG A 16 10.89 -1.61 -14.14
C ARG A 16 10.74 -3.10 -13.82
N ASP A 17 11.63 -3.62 -12.99
CA ASP A 17 11.55 -4.99 -12.50
C ASP A 17 10.38 -5.14 -11.53
N VAL A 18 9.60 -6.21 -11.73
CA VAL A 18 8.41 -6.51 -10.92
C VAL A 18 8.77 -6.66 -9.45
N ASP A 19 9.92 -7.26 -9.14
CA ASP A 19 10.36 -7.48 -7.77
C ASP A 19 10.68 -6.16 -7.05
N GLY A 20 11.32 -5.23 -7.75
CA GLY A 20 11.58 -3.89 -7.23
C GLY A 20 10.29 -3.09 -7.00
N LEU A 21 9.33 -3.20 -7.92
CA LEU A 21 8.03 -2.54 -7.76
C LEU A 21 7.21 -3.11 -6.60
N ILE A 22 7.23 -4.43 -6.40
CA ILE A 22 6.58 -5.06 -5.24
C ILE A 22 7.27 -4.62 -3.94
N ALA A 23 8.60 -4.58 -3.90
CA ALA A 23 9.35 -4.11 -2.74
C ALA A 23 9.00 -2.64 -2.42
N TRP A 24 8.95 -1.78 -3.44
CA TRP A 24 8.53 -0.38 -3.29
C TRP A 24 7.11 -0.26 -2.73
N MET A 25 6.17 -1.08 -3.21
CA MET A 25 4.79 -1.12 -2.69
C MET A 25 4.74 -1.57 -1.23
N ILE A 26 5.52 -2.60 -0.85
CA ILE A 26 5.63 -3.08 0.53
C ILE A 26 6.09 -1.97 1.47
N ASP A 27 7.09 -1.21 1.05
CA ASP A 27 7.61 -0.07 1.80
C ASP A 27 6.59 1.07 1.89
N THR A 28 5.98 1.44 0.76
CA THR A 28 4.96 2.49 0.69
C THR A 28 3.78 2.21 1.60
N LEU A 29 3.30 0.98 1.64
CA LEU A 29 2.18 0.56 2.50
C LEU A 29 2.64 0.15 3.90
N SER A 30 3.93 0.28 4.21
CA SER A 30 4.51 -0.12 5.50
C SER A 30 4.11 -1.53 5.92
N LEU A 31 4.03 -2.47 4.97
CA LEU A 31 3.59 -3.85 5.23
C LEU A 31 4.56 -4.62 6.10
N VAL A 32 5.83 -4.27 6.08
CA VAL A 32 6.88 -4.84 6.92
C VAL A 32 7.46 -3.76 7.82
N ARG A 33 7.64 -4.07 9.10
CA ARG A 33 8.37 -3.17 10.01
C ARG A 33 9.86 -3.31 9.73
N LYS A 34 10.51 -2.25 9.29
CA LYS A 34 11.97 -2.19 9.21
C LYS A 34 12.51 -2.22 10.64
N ARG A 35 13.21 -3.28 11.00
CA ARG A 35 13.89 -3.44 12.27
C ARG A 35 15.36 -3.07 12.03
N GLY A 36 15.78 -1.86 12.43
CA GLY A 36 17.17 -1.45 12.33
C GLY A 36 17.75 -1.55 10.90
N ASP A 37 19.04 -1.81 10.79
CA ASP A 37 19.82 -1.92 9.54
C ASP A 37 19.41 -3.02 8.54
N ALA A 38 18.15 -3.30 8.39
CA ALA A 38 17.69 -4.21 7.34
C ALA A 38 18.01 -3.58 5.97
N THR A 39 19.01 -4.14 5.31
CA THR A 39 19.42 -3.74 3.97
C THR A 39 18.27 -3.87 2.98
N ALA A 40 18.24 -3.02 1.97
CA ALA A 40 17.19 -2.99 0.92
C ALA A 40 16.96 -4.37 0.24
N ASP A 41 17.98 -5.24 0.27
CA ASP A 41 17.91 -6.62 -0.25
C ASP A 41 16.93 -7.53 0.52
N GLN A 42 16.71 -7.29 1.81
CA GLN A 42 15.75 -8.10 2.58
C GLN A 42 14.29 -7.82 2.18
N GLY A 43 14.02 -6.65 1.59
CA GLY A 43 12.71 -6.31 1.06
C GLY A 43 12.33 -7.13 -0.18
N ARG A 44 13.31 -7.42 -1.05
CA ARG A 44 13.10 -8.10 -2.35
C ARG A 44 12.98 -9.63 -2.25
N ALA A 45 13.47 -10.24 -1.20
CA ALA A 45 13.42 -11.69 -1.01
C ALA A 45 12.66 -12.12 0.24
N GLY A 46 12.06 -11.19 0.94
CA GLY A 46 11.35 -11.44 2.20
C GLY A 46 10.08 -12.28 2.02
N PRO A 47 9.57 -12.89 3.10
CA PRO A 47 8.39 -13.75 3.04
C PRO A 47 7.14 -13.02 2.53
N VAL A 48 6.97 -11.74 2.87
CA VAL A 48 5.84 -10.91 2.37
C VAL A 48 5.98 -10.66 0.87
N HIS A 49 7.19 -10.43 0.38
CA HIS A 49 7.45 -10.25 -1.04
C HIS A 49 7.07 -11.51 -1.83
N ARG A 50 7.55 -12.69 -1.40
CA ARG A 50 7.21 -13.97 -2.03
C ARG A 50 5.71 -14.27 -1.94
N LEU A 51 5.08 -14.02 -0.81
CA LEU A 51 3.63 -14.17 -0.64
C LEU A 51 2.85 -13.32 -1.65
N LEU A 52 3.25 -12.07 -1.85
CA LEU A 52 2.60 -11.19 -2.81
C LEU A 52 2.88 -11.64 -4.25
N ARG A 53 4.14 -11.85 -4.59
CA ARG A 53 4.56 -12.17 -5.95
C ARG A 53 4.04 -13.52 -6.44
N ASP A 54 4.34 -14.58 -5.68
CA ASP A 54 4.20 -15.96 -6.17
C ASP A 54 2.78 -16.49 -5.93
N HIS A 55 2.09 -15.97 -4.91
CA HIS A 55 0.76 -16.46 -4.55
C HIS A 55 -0.34 -15.47 -4.90
N LEU A 56 -0.33 -14.26 -4.33
CA LEU A 56 -1.46 -13.36 -4.45
C LEU A 56 -1.54 -12.66 -5.81
N PHE A 57 -0.42 -12.19 -6.35
CA PHE A 57 -0.39 -11.53 -7.67
C PHE A 57 -0.20 -12.51 -8.81
N GLY A 58 0.56 -13.59 -8.58
CA GLY A 58 0.74 -14.66 -9.56
C GLY A 58 -0.54 -15.46 -9.81
N HIS A 59 -1.42 -15.56 -8.80
CA HIS A 59 -2.68 -16.28 -8.87
C HIS A 59 -3.81 -15.49 -8.21
N PRO A 60 -4.23 -14.36 -8.81
CA PRO A 60 -5.12 -13.40 -8.19
C PRO A 60 -6.56 -13.90 -7.95
N ASP A 61 -6.97 -14.91 -8.69
CA ASP A 61 -8.27 -15.58 -8.62
C ASP A 61 -8.33 -16.73 -7.61
N ARG A 62 -7.17 -17.11 -7.04
CA ARG A 62 -7.07 -18.26 -6.13
C ARG A 62 -7.17 -17.84 -4.66
N SER A 63 -7.80 -18.73 -3.88
CA SER A 63 -7.79 -18.64 -2.42
C SER A 63 -6.77 -19.61 -1.83
N TRP A 64 -6.04 -19.17 -0.81
CA TRP A 64 -4.91 -19.86 -0.23
C TRP A 64 -5.16 -20.19 1.24
N ASP A 65 -4.93 -21.43 1.62
CA ASP A 65 -4.94 -21.85 3.02
C ASP A 65 -3.69 -21.34 3.76
N ALA A 66 -3.86 -20.85 4.99
CA ALA A 66 -2.75 -20.30 5.77
C ALA A 66 -1.66 -21.34 6.07
N GLN A 67 -2.04 -22.62 6.31
CA GLN A 67 -1.06 -23.65 6.58
C GLN A 67 -0.24 -23.97 5.33
N MET A 68 -0.92 -24.12 4.19
CA MET A 68 -0.25 -24.36 2.92
C MET A 68 0.74 -23.25 2.58
N LEU A 69 0.34 -21.99 2.76
CA LEU A 69 1.23 -20.83 2.58
C LEU A 69 2.44 -20.86 3.53
N ALA A 70 2.25 -21.29 4.78
CA ALA A 70 3.34 -21.39 5.74
C ALA A 70 4.38 -22.44 5.29
N ASP A 71 3.90 -23.58 4.83
CA ASP A 71 4.76 -24.66 4.36
C ASP A 71 5.51 -24.27 3.07
N GLU A 72 4.82 -23.69 2.08
CA GLU A 72 5.42 -23.26 0.80
C GLU A 72 6.43 -22.11 0.97
N LEU A 73 6.16 -21.18 1.88
CA LEU A 73 7.06 -20.05 2.15
C LEU A 73 8.16 -20.40 3.16
N ALA A 74 8.16 -21.61 3.72
CA ALA A 74 9.04 -22.03 4.81
C ALA A 74 9.02 -21.07 5.99
N GLN A 75 7.82 -20.64 6.39
CA GLN A 75 7.60 -19.69 7.49
C GLN A 75 6.90 -20.37 8.67
N MET A 76 7.23 -19.88 9.87
CA MET A 76 6.45 -20.24 11.06
C MET A 76 5.00 -19.73 10.91
N PRO A 77 3.98 -20.56 11.16
CA PRO A 77 2.57 -20.16 11.02
C PRO A 77 2.22 -18.88 11.77
N ALA A 78 2.79 -18.64 12.94
CA ALA A 78 2.58 -17.42 13.71
C ALA A 78 3.11 -16.16 12.98
N SER A 79 4.29 -16.25 12.36
CA SER A 79 4.87 -15.17 11.59
C SER A 79 4.04 -14.86 10.34
N LEU A 80 3.65 -15.90 9.60
CA LEU A 80 2.81 -15.75 8.41
C LEU A 80 1.45 -15.14 8.77
N ASN A 81 0.79 -15.61 9.83
CA ASN A 81 -0.48 -15.06 10.29
C ASN A 81 -0.38 -13.58 10.63
N HIS A 82 0.74 -13.13 11.19
CA HIS A 82 0.98 -11.70 11.43
C HIS A 82 1.04 -10.90 10.11
N HIS A 83 1.72 -11.42 9.10
CA HIS A 83 1.78 -10.79 7.78
C HIS A 83 0.41 -10.77 7.09
N LEU A 84 -0.30 -11.90 7.11
CA LEU A 84 -1.66 -12.00 6.56
C LEU A 84 -2.63 -11.05 7.25
N ALA A 85 -2.58 -10.94 8.59
CA ALA A 85 -3.41 -10.00 9.34
C ALA A 85 -3.16 -8.56 8.90
N ARG A 86 -1.90 -8.15 8.69
CA ARG A 86 -1.58 -6.82 8.18
C ARG A 86 -2.12 -6.58 6.77
N LEU A 87 -1.99 -7.55 5.87
CA LEU A 87 -2.54 -7.45 4.52
C LEU A 87 -4.07 -7.37 4.53
N VAL A 88 -4.73 -8.07 5.45
CA VAL A 88 -6.18 -7.97 5.67
C VAL A 88 -6.54 -6.59 6.24
N ASP A 89 -5.79 -6.10 7.21
CA ASP A 89 -6.01 -4.77 7.81
C ASP A 89 -5.87 -3.65 6.78
N THR A 90 -4.96 -3.77 5.81
CA THR A 90 -4.87 -2.80 4.70
C THR A 90 -6.03 -2.90 3.71
N GLY A 91 -6.79 -3.98 3.72
CA GLY A 91 -7.87 -4.20 2.77
C GLY A 91 -7.43 -4.79 1.41
N LEU A 92 -6.13 -5.03 1.19
CA LEU A 92 -5.65 -5.68 -0.03
C LEU A 92 -6.08 -7.15 -0.12
N VAL A 93 -6.10 -7.82 1.02
CA VAL A 93 -6.42 -9.25 1.13
C VAL A 93 -7.73 -9.42 1.87
N GLY A 94 -8.57 -10.32 1.38
CA GLY A 94 -9.75 -10.82 2.07
C GLY A 94 -9.48 -12.21 2.65
N PHE A 95 -10.39 -12.67 3.49
CA PHE A 95 -10.40 -14.06 3.91
C PHE A 95 -11.83 -14.60 3.99
N THR A 96 -11.98 -15.89 3.78
CA THR A 96 -13.21 -16.64 4.01
C THR A 96 -12.99 -17.69 5.10
N ASN A 97 -14.04 -17.95 5.86
CA ASN A 97 -14.08 -19.07 6.80
C ASN A 97 -15.00 -20.14 6.22
N GLU A 98 -14.42 -21.20 5.73
CA GLU A 98 -15.20 -22.34 5.21
C GLU A 98 -15.42 -23.37 6.37
N GLY A 99 -16.52 -23.22 7.08
CA GLY A 99 -16.92 -24.12 8.16
C GLY A 99 -15.95 -24.15 9.35
N LYS A 100 -15.60 -25.35 9.83
CA LYS A 100 -14.61 -25.54 10.92
C LYS A 100 -13.15 -25.54 10.42
N GLY A 101 -12.94 -25.19 9.14
CA GLY A 101 -11.63 -25.22 8.50
C GLY A 101 -10.77 -23.97 8.78
N TRP A 102 -9.59 -23.99 8.20
CA TRP A 102 -8.66 -22.88 8.22
C TRP A 102 -9.18 -21.71 7.37
N ARG A 103 -8.74 -20.48 7.70
CA ARG A 103 -9.03 -19.31 6.90
C ARG A 103 -8.36 -19.42 5.54
N LYS A 104 -9.13 -19.17 4.47
CA LYS A 104 -8.59 -19.04 3.13
C LYS A 104 -8.44 -17.57 2.78
N TYR A 105 -7.27 -17.19 2.35
CA TYR A 105 -6.90 -15.82 2.01
C TYR A 105 -6.87 -15.63 0.50
N TYR A 106 -7.35 -14.51 0.03
CA TYR A 106 -7.43 -14.20 -1.40
C TYR A 106 -7.17 -12.72 -1.66
N LEU A 107 -6.68 -12.39 -2.87
CA LEU A 107 -6.54 -11.02 -3.32
C LEU A 107 -7.92 -10.42 -3.55
N ARG A 108 -8.21 -9.31 -2.87
CA ARG A 108 -9.54 -8.73 -2.92
C ARG A 108 -9.88 -8.23 -4.33
N GLY A 109 -11.04 -8.62 -4.84
CA GLY A 109 -11.49 -8.27 -6.18
C GLY A 109 -10.80 -9.01 -7.32
N GLY A 110 -9.95 -10.02 -7.03
CA GLY A 110 -9.34 -10.90 -8.04
C GLY A 110 -8.30 -10.22 -8.94
N SER A 111 -7.86 -9.01 -8.60
CA SER A 111 -6.77 -8.31 -9.29
C SER A 111 -6.16 -7.24 -8.40
N LEU A 112 -4.91 -6.85 -8.68
CA LEU A 112 -4.25 -5.78 -7.93
C LEU A 112 -4.99 -4.45 -8.07
N SER A 113 -5.44 -4.11 -9.28
CA SER A 113 -6.20 -2.87 -9.53
C SER A 113 -7.49 -2.82 -8.72
N ASN A 114 -8.23 -3.92 -8.66
CA ASN A 114 -9.46 -3.99 -7.87
C ASN A 114 -9.17 -3.95 -6.37
N ALA A 115 -8.10 -4.60 -5.91
CA ALA A 115 -7.69 -4.56 -4.51
C ALA A 115 -7.32 -3.13 -4.07
N VAL A 116 -6.57 -2.40 -4.90
CA VAL A 116 -6.20 -1.00 -4.65
C VAL A 116 -7.43 -0.09 -4.70
N ALA A 117 -8.31 -0.25 -5.68
CA ALA A 117 -9.56 0.50 -5.76
C ALA A 117 -10.44 0.28 -4.52
N HIS A 118 -10.53 -0.96 -4.03
CA HIS A 118 -11.24 -1.27 -2.80
C HIS A 118 -10.61 -0.60 -1.56
N LEU A 119 -9.29 -0.64 -1.44
CA LEU A 119 -8.56 0.05 -0.38
C LEU A 119 -8.84 1.55 -0.39
N GLN A 120 -8.77 2.18 -1.56
CA GLN A 120 -9.04 3.61 -1.74
C GLN A 120 -10.47 3.96 -1.34
N GLN A 121 -11.44 3.24 -1.88
CA GLN A 121 -12.87 3.46 -1.59
C GLN A 121 -13.17 3.29 -0.10
N HIS A 122 -12.64 2.24 0.52
CA HIS A 122 -12.84 1.98 1.94
C HIS A 122 -12.20 3.05 2.82
N SER A 123 -10.98 3.49 2.49
CA SER A 123 -10.28 4.58 3.19
C SER A 123 -11.08 5.87 3.13
N THR A 124 -11.56 6.23 1.94
CA THR A 124 -12.38 7.44 1.73
C THR A 124 -13.66 7.37 2.56
N LEU A 125 -14.36 6.25 2.52
CA LEU A 125 -15.61 6.07 3.27
C LEU A 125 -15.40 6.22 4.79
N VAL A 126 -14.36 5.59 5.33
CA VAL A 126 -14.02 5.68 6.76
C VAL A 126 -13.71 7.12 7.16
N LEU A 127 -12.95 7.85 6.37
CA LEU A 127 -12.65 9.26 6.62
C LEU A 127 -13.90 10.11 6.55
N GLN A 128 -14.70 9.99 5.49
CA GLN A 128 -15.94 10.75 5.34
C GLN A 128 -16.90 10.54 6.52
N GLN A 129 -17.11 9.31 6.95
CA GLN A 129 -17.97 9.01 8.10
C GLN A 129 -17.44 9.65 9.39
N ARG A 130 -16.13 9.62 9.64
CA ARG A 130 -15.55 10.20 10.85
C ARG A 130 -15.62 11.72 10.84
N PHE A 131 -15.31 12.36 9.73
CA PHE A 131 -15.41 13.81 9.60
C PHE A 131 -16.86 14.29 9.72
N ALA A 132 -17.82 13.59 9.11
CA ALA A 132 -19.24 13.91 9.25
C ALA A 132 -19.71 13.84 10.72
N LEU A 133 -19.22 12.88 11.50
CA LEU A 133 -19.53 12.78 12.93
C LEU A 133 -18.94 13.96 13.71
N ILE A 134 -17.70 14.35 13.43
CA ILE A 134 -17.06 15.51 14.07
C ILE A 134 -17.83 16.78 13.73
N GLU A 135 -18.16 16.99 12.46
CA GLU A 135 -18.91 18.16 12.01
C GLU A 135 -20.32 18.22 12.65
N ALA A 136 -21.02 17.10 12.70
CA ALA A 136 -22.33 17.02 13.33
C ALA A 136 -22.27 17.34 14.84
N GLN A 137 -21.23 16.87 15.54
CA GLN A 137 -21.04 17.17 16.94
C GLN A 137 -20.68 18.65 17.16
N TRP A 138 -19.80 19.17 16.32
CA TRP A 138 -19.39 20.58 16.38
C TRP A 138 -20.58 21.53 16.22
N ARG A 139 -21.46 21.26 15.25
CA ARG A 139 -22.70 22.04 15.08
C ARG A 139 -23.62 21.99 16.29
N ARG A 140 -23.63 20.91 17.06
CA ARG A 140 -24.44 20.77 18.28
C ARG A 140 -23.87 21.56 19.44
N THR A 141 -22.57 21.72 19.54
CA THR A 141 -21.95 22.50 20.62
C THR A 141 -22.12 24.00 20.44
N GLY A 142 -22.59 24.46 19.28
CA GLY A 142 -22.76 25.89 18.98
C GLY A 142 -21.44 26.64 18.82
N GLU A 143 -20.31 25.93 18.84
CA GLU A 143 -19.02 26.53 18.55
C GLU A 143 -18.91 26.68 17.03
N ALA A 144 -18.71 27.92 16.57
CA ALA A 144 -18.39 28.15 15.17
C ALA A 144 -17.07 27.43 14.86
N LEU A 145 -17.04 26.63 13.78
CA LEU A 145 -15.76 26.13 13.28
C LEU A 145 -14.87 27.35 12.99
N PRO A 146 -13.68 27.46 13.58
CA PRO A 146 -12.75 28.53 13.27
C PRO A 146 -12.10 28.29 11.91
N VAL A 147 -12.92 28.08 10.91
CA VAL A 147 -12.45 27.91 9.55
C VAL A 147 -13.02 29.03 8.71
N GLU A 148 -12.36 30.16 8.77
CA GLU A 148 -12.21 30.91 7.54
C GLU A 148 -11.31 30.04 6.62
N LEU A 149 -11.93 29.17 5.86
CA LEU A 149 -11.29 28.70 4.64
C LEU A 149 -10.99 29.99 3.85
N PRO A 150 -9.74 30.24 3.45
CA PRO A 150 -9.45 31.36 2.60
C PRO A 150 -10.39 31.23 1.40
N ARG A 151 -11.33 32.17 1.29
CA ARG A 151 -12.13 32.32 0.09
C ARG A 151 -11.14 32.73 -0.97
N ASP A 152 -11.07 31.88 -2.01
CA ASP A 152 -10.52 32.25 -3.30
C ASP A 152 -9.01 32.54 -3.37
N GLU A 153 -8.20 31.58 -2.97
CA GLU A 153 -7.07 31.29 -3.82
C GLU A 153 -7.33 29.89 -4.38
N GLU A 154 -7.58 29.82 -5.68
CA GLU A 154 -7.56 28.58 -6.44
C GLU A 154 -6.31 27.83 -6.05
N THR A 155 -6.42 26.92 -5.09
CA THR A 155 -5.39 25.93 -4.86
C THR A 155 -5.49 24.99 -6.04
N THR A 156 -5.02 25.46 -7.16
CA THR A 156 -4.67 24.63 -8.30
C THR A 156 -3.63 23.68 -7.75
N PHE A 157 -4.06 22.48 -7.39
CA PHE A 157 -3.16 21.35 -7.23
C PHE A 157 -2.57 21.11 -8.62
N THR A 158 -1.59 21.89 -8.96
CA THR A 158 -0.70 21.57 -10.05
C THR A 158 0.04 20.34 -9.58
N LEU A 159 -0.43 19.17 -10.02
CA LEU A 159 0.43 18.00 -10.11
C LEU A 159 1.67 18.51 -10.86
N GLY A 160 2.74 18.77 -10.11
CA GLY A 160 3.98 19.23 -10.67
C GLY A 160 4.49 18.17 -11.63
N LEU A 161 4.10 18.31 -12.89
CA LEU A 161 4.90 17.78 -13.99
C LEU A 161 6.27 18.42 -13.79
N VAL A 162 7.20 17.61 -13.30
CA VAL A 162 8.61 17.98 -13.23
C VAL A 162 9.03 18.34 -14.65
N ASP A 163 9.21 19.62 -14.87
CA ASP A 163 9.70 20.18 -16.11
C ASP A 163 11.08 19.57 -16.38
N HIS A 164 11.12 18.60 -17.30
CA HIS A 164 12.35 18.02 -17.79
C HIS A 164 13.05 19.07 -18.64
N ARG A 165 13.79 19.97 -17.99
CA ARG A 165 14.79 20.75 -18.70
C ARG A 165 15.85 19.78 -19.21
N PRO A 166 16.12 19.75 -20.51
CA PRO A 166 17.22 18.99 -21.05
C PRO A 166 18.54 19.50 -20.46
N ILE A 167 19.31 18.58 -19.91
CA ILE A 167 20.65 18.84 -19.42
C ILE A 167 21.47 19.33 -20.65
N PRO A 168 22.10 20.51 -20.60
CA PRO A 168 22.98 20.93 -21.68
C PRO A 168 24.14 19.95 -21.79
N SER A 169 24.31 19.38 -22.96
CA SER A 169 25.45 18.55 -23.32
C SER A 169 26.69 19.43 -23.47
N ASP A 170 27.41 19.66 -22.40
CA ASP A 170 28.78 20.17 -22.51
C ASP A 170 29.69 19.03 -22.98
N SER A 171 29.89 19.01 -24.26
CA SER A 171 31.01 18.29 -24.87
C SER A 171 32.26 19.18 -24.77
N PRO A 172 33.29 18.79 -24.01
CA PRO A 172 34.58 19.46 -24.19
C PRO A 172 35.22 18.96 -25.48
N GLY A 173 35.44 19.94 -26.36
CA GLY A 173 36.07 19.72 -27.63
C GLY A 173 37.47 19.13 -27.50
N SER A 174 37.72 18.13 -28.31
CA SER A 174 39.06 17.72 -28.70
C SER A 174 39.73 18.85 -29.45
N GLN A 175 40.81 19.37 -28.91
CA GLN A 175 41.85 20.00 -29.69
C GLN A 175 43.22 19.43 -29.29
N LEU A 176 43.88 18.91 -30.35
CA LEU A 176 45.26 18.49 -30.49
C LEU A 176 45.61 17.08 -30.14
#